data_81c19223e4859e792efa27effa5f0478
#
_entry.id   81c19223e4859e792efa27effa5f0478
#
_cell.length_a   1.000
_cell.length_b   1.000
_cell.length_c   1.000
_cell.angle_alpha   90.00
_cell.angle_beta   90.00
_cell.angle_gamma   90.00
#
_symmetry.space_group_name_H-M   'P 1'
#
loop_
_entity.id
_entity.type
_entity.pdbx_description
1 polymer ?
#
loop_
_entity_poly.entity_id
_entity_poly.type
_entity_poly.pdbx_seq_one_letter_code
_entity_poly.pdbx_strand_id
1 'polypeptide(L)'
;HRDLHSFPTRRSSDLNRRNVTVAKNVINVVKLQIPAGKATPAPPVGPALGQAGINIMGFTKEFNARTADQAGMIIPVVISVYEDRSFTFITKTPPAAVLLKKAAGVQKGSGEPNTKKVATVTKAQVKEIAETKMQDLNAADVEAAMRMIEGTARSMGFVVED
;
A
#
# COMPACT_ATOMS: atom_id res chain seq x y z
N HIS A 1 24.42 44.50 -51.20
CA HIS A 1 23.20 43.75 -51.51
C HIS A 1 23.21 42.39 -50.93
N ARG A 2 22.13 42.16 -50.15
CA ARG A 2 21.54 40.89 -49.74
C ARG A 2 22.08 40.27 -48.49
N ASP A 3 21.34 40.60 -47.54
CA ASP A 3 20.98 39.95 -46.32
C ASP A 3 20.87 38.45 -46.42
N LEU A 4 21.78 37.76 -45.82
CA LEU A 4 21.65 36.34 -45.53
C LEU A 4 21.19 36.19 -44.07
N HIS A 5 19.95 35.96 -43.95
CA HIS A 5 19.33 35.59 -42.69
C HIS A 5 20.02 34.36 -42.09
N SER A 6 20.86 34.57 -41.11
CA SER A 6 21.35 33.51 -40.28
C SER A 6 20.23 33.08 -39.35
N PHE A 7 19.62 31.96 -39.65
CA PHE A 7 18.75 31.28 -38.70
C PHE A 7 19.57 30.88 -37.48
N PRO A 8 19.14 31.20 -36.27
CA PRO A 8 19.76 30.67 -35.09
C PRO A 8 19.52 29.17 -35.04
N THR A 9 20.57 28.41 -35.22
CA THR A 9 20.56 26.97 -34.91
C THR A 9 20.25 26.81 -33.46
N ARG A 10 19.01 26.51 -33.16
CA ARG A 10 18.62 26.02 -31.84
C ARG A 10 19.43 24.76 -31.54
N ARG A 11 20.35 24.89 -30.61
CA ARG A 11 20.97 23.73 -29.99
C ARG A 11 19.86 22.89 -29.40
N SER A 12 19.64 21.75 -30.01
CA SER A 12 18.74 20.69 -29.50
C SER A 12 19.38 19.92 -28.34
N SER A 13 19.90 20.66 -27.34
CA SER A 13 20.51 20.06 -26.16
C SER A 13 19.57 19.98 -24.95
N ASP A 14 18.33 20.45 -25.09
CA ASP A 14 17.32 20.36 -24.04
C ASP A 14 16.23 19.33 -24.37
N LEU A 15 16.60 18.26 -25.04
CA LEU A 15 15.81 17.06 -24.99
C LEU A 15 16.00 16.42 -23.64
N ASN A 16 15.37 17.11 -22.66
CA ASN A 16 14.52 16.51 -21.70
C ASN A 16 14.74 15.01 -21.59
N ARG A 17 15.60 14.63 -20.67
CA ARG A 17 15.56 13.31 -20.06
C ARG A 17 14.22 13.13 -19.34
N ARG A 18 13.13 13.24 -20.08
CA ARG A 18 11.92 12.57 -19.70
C ARG A 18 12.30 11.11 -19.73
N ASN A 19 12.38 10.52 -18.56
CA ASN A 19 12.35 9.08 -18.41
C ASN A 19 11.20 8.58 -19.28
N VAL A 20 11.52 8.17 -20.49
CA VAL A 20 10.67 7.29 -21.26
C VAL A 20 10.75 6.00 -20.49
N THR A 21 9.91 5.88 -19.47
CA THR A 21 9.56 4.59 -18.96
C THR A 21 8.94 3.87 -20.13
N VAL A 22 9.76 3.13 -20.87
CA VAL A 22 9.28 2.14 -21.81
C VAL A 22 8.21 1.40 -21.02
N ALA A 23 6.98 1.44 -21.49
CA ALA A 23 5.86 0.78 -20.83
C ALA A 23 6.16 -0.72 -20.86
N LYS A 24 6.83 -1.21 -19.82
CA LYS A 24 7.13 -2.61 -19.66
C LYS A 24 5.82 -3.32 -19.42
N ASN A 25 5.56 -4.34 -20.22
CA ASN A 25 4.35 -5.14 -20.07
C ASN A 25 4.39 -5.86 -18.71
N VAL A 26 3.35 -5.63 -17.92
CA VAL A 26 3.17 -6.34 -16.65
C VAL A 26 2.62 -7.73 -16.96
N ILE A 27 3.39 -8.77 -16.65
CA ILE A 27 2.96 -10.16 -16.85
C ILE A 27 2.09 -10.62 -15.68
N ASN A 28 2.46 -10.24 -14.46
CA ASN A 28 1.77 -10.72 -13.28
C ASN A 28 1.71 -9.64 -12.19
N VAL A 29 0.63 -9.67 -11.41
CA VAL A 29 0.45 -8.80 -10.25
C VAL A 29 0.21 -9.67 -9.03
N VAL A 30 1.15 -9.63 -8.10
CA VAL A 30 1.08 -10.40 -6.85
C VAL A 30 0.70 -9.47 -5.71
N LYS A 31 -0.36 -9.81 -4.98
CA LYS A 31 -0.82 -9.06 -3.82
C LYS A 31 -0.54 -9.88 -2.55
N LEU A 32 0.25 -9.33 -1.66
CA LEU A 32 0.64 -9.98 -0.40
C LEU A 32 0.41 -9.08 0.78
N GLN A 33 0.24 -9.70 1.96
CA GLN A 33 0.23 -9.00 3.24
C GLN A 33 1.42 -9.51 4.07
N ILE A 34 2.34 -8.59 4.36
CA ILE A 34 3.62 -8.93 4.99
C ILE A 34 3.78 -8.06 6.25
N PRO A 35 4.24 -8.64 7.37
CA PRO A 35 4.58 -7.85 8.54
C PRO A 35 5.75 -6.92 8.22
N ALA A 36 5.61 -5.65 8.56
CA ALA A 36 6.62 -4.62 8.33
C ALA A 36 7.94 -4.94 9.04
N GLY A 37 9.05 -4.75 8.36
CA GLY A 37 10.38 -4.98 8.89
C GLY A 37 10.76 -6.46 9.11
N LYS A 38 9.85 -7.40 8.82
CA LYS A 38 10.05 -8.85 9.02
C LYS A 38 9.75 -9.68 7.78
N ALA A 39 9.93 -9.10 6.60
CA ALA A 39 9.83 -9.88 5.38
C ALA A 39 10.95 -10.91 5.33
N THR A 40 10.58 -12.17 5.17
CA THR A 40 11.49 -13.30 5.03
C THR A 40 11.16 -14.09 3.76
N PRO A 41 12.12 -14.80 3.17
CA PRO A 41 11.85 -15.65 2.02
C PRO A 41 10.99 -16.89 2.35
N ALA A 42 10.59 -17.03 3.62
CA ALA A 42 9.68 -18.07 4.07
C ALA A 42 8.23 -17.85 3.57
N PRO A 43 7.35 -18.86 3.59
CA PRO A 43 5.94 -18.67 3.28
C PRO A 43 5.30 -17.56 4.14
N PRO A 44 4.42 -16.72 3.55
CA PRO A 44 3.82 -16.80 2.22
C PRO A 44 4.60 -16.12 1.09
N VAL A 45 5.69 -15.42 1.37
CA VAL A 45 6.45 -14.59 0.41
C VAL A 45 7.19 -15.44 -0.63
N GLY A 46 7.94 -16.44 -0.16
CA GLY A 46 8.77 -17.30 -1.00
C GLY A 46 8.03 -17.97 -2.15
N PRO A 47 6.98 -18.74 -1.89
CA PRO A 47 6.23 -19.43 -2.95
C PRO A 47 5.59 -18.46 -3.93
N ALA A 48 5.00 -17.36 -3.45
CA ALA A 48 4.31 -16.38 -4.29
C ALA A 48 5.26 -15.64 -5.24
N LEU A 49 6.42 -15.22 -4.76
CA LEU A 49 7.44 -14.54 -5.56
C LEU A 49 8.26 -15.52 -6.40
N GLY A 50 8.47 -16.74 -5.92
CA GLY A 50 9.14 -17.80 -6.65
C GLY A 50 8.41 -18.19 -7.92
N GLN A 51 7.08 -18.32 -7.86
CA GLN A 51 6.23 -18.57 -9.03
C GLN A 51 6.26 -17.40 -10.02
N ALA A 52 6.43 -16.19 -9.52
CA ALA A 52 6.56 -15.00 -10.36
C ALA A 52 7.97 -14.82 -10.94
N GLY A 53 8.95 -15.62 -10.53
CA GLY A 53 10.34 -15.56 -11.02
C GLY A 53 11.15 -14.35 -10.60
N ILE A 54 10.80 -13.74 -9.48
CA ILE A 54 11.43 -12.50 -8.96
C ILE A 54 12.55 -12.84 -7.99
N ASN A 55 13.53 -11.94 -7.88
CA ASN A 55 14.57 -12.02 -6.86
C ASN A 55 14.01 -11.72 -5.46
N ILE A 56 13.70 -12.79 -4.71
CA ILE A 56 13.09 -12.73 -3.37
C ILE A 56 13.98 -11.95 -2.39
N MET A 57 15.29 -12.15 -2.45
CA MET A 57 16.25 -11.49 -1.55
C MET A 57 16.31 -9.97 -1.79
N GLY A 58 16.26 -9.55 -3.06
CA GLY A 58 16.20 -8.13 -3.42
C GLY A 58 14.94 -7.48 -2.89
N PHE A 59 13.79 -8.12 -3.10
CA PHE A 59 12.51 -7.65 -2.60
C PHE A 59 12.48 -7.53 -1.07
N THR A 60 12.90 -8.56 -0.35
CA THR A 60 12.86 -8.56 1.12
C THR A 60 13.73 -7.46 1.73
N LYS A 61 14.93 -7.21 1.17
CA LYS A 61 15.80 -6.13 1.62
C LYS A 61 15.15 -4.74 1.41
N GLU A 62 14.64 -4.52 0.21
CA GLU A 62 14.03 -3.23 -0.13
C GLU A 62 12.73 -2.98 0.63
N PHE A 63 11.89 -4.00 0.78
CA PHE A 63 10.68 -3.93 1.58
C PHE A 63 10.97 -3.63 3.04
N ASN A 64 11.90 -4.35 3.66
CA ASN A 64 12.29 -4.13 5.05
C ASN A 64 12.87 -2.71 5.26
N ALA A 65 13.66 -2.21 4.32
CA ALA A 65 14.19 -0.85 4.38
C ALA A 65 13.07 0.21 4.31
N ARG A 66 12.07 0.03 3.44
CA ARG A 66 10.94 0.97 3.31
C ARG A 66 9.93 0.91 4.45
N THR A 67 9.85 -0.22 5.15
CA THR A 67 8.84 -0.45 6.19
C THR A 67 9.42 -0.53 7.60
N ALA A 68 10.67 -0.16 7.76
CA ALA A 68 11.36 -0.17 9.08
C ALA A 68 10.61 0.68 10.12
N ASP A 69 10.10 1.84 9.71
CA ASP A 69 9.38 2.78 10.58
C ASP A 69 8.01 2.26 11.05
N GLN A 70 7.46 1.27 10.34
CA GLN A 70 6.14 0.69 10.61
C GLN A 70 6.22 -0.73 11.18
N ALA A 71 7.34 -1.07 11.83
CA ALA A 71 7.57 -2.39 12.37
C ALA A 71 6.41 -2.87 13.27
N GLY A 72 5.99 -4.11 13.08
CA GLY A 72 4.89 -4.72 13.82
C GLY A 72 3.49 -4.53 13.22
N MET A 73 3.35 -3.76 12.14
CA MET A 73 2.10 -3.67 11.38
C MET A 73 2.11 -4.61 10.18
N ILE A 74 0.95 -5.08 9.78
CA ILE A 74 0.80 -5.84 8.54
C ILE A 74 0.58 -4.85 7.41
N ILE A 75 1.46 -4.87 6.42
CA ILE A 75 1.40 -3.96 5.27
C ILE A 75 0.99 -4.75 4.03
N PRO A 76 -0.07 -4.34 3.33
CA PRO A 76 -0.40 -4.89 2.03
C PRO A 76 0.56 -4.34 0.99
N VAL A 77 1.07 -5.23 0.15
CA VAL A 77 1.98 -4.91 -0.94
C VAL A 77 1.40 -5.41 -2.25
N VAL A 78 1.45 -4.56 -3.25
CA VAL A 78 1.12 -4.92 -4.63
C VAL A 78 2.42 -4.92 -5.42
N ILE A 79 2.79 -6.08 -5.92
CA ILE A 79 4.03 -6.30 -6.67
C ILE A 79 3.66 -6.51 -8.12
N SER A 80 4.12 -5.64 -9.00
CA SER A 80 3.98 -5.78 -10.44
C SER A 80 5.26 -6.39 -11.01
N VAL A 81 5.09 -7.48 -11.71
CA VAL A 81 6.18 -8.24 -12.34
C VAL A 81 6.18 -7.98 -13.83
N TYR A 82 7.33 -7.67 -14.38
CA TYR A 82 7.52 -7.40 -15.79
C TYR A 82 8.18 -8.57 -16.52
N GLU A 83 8.11 -8.58 -17.84
CA GLU A 83 8.73 -9.60 -18.70
C GLU A 83 10.23 -9.78 -18.46
N ASP A 84 10.92 -8.71 -18.10
CA ASP A 84 12.35 -8.70 -17.80
C ASP A 84 12.71 -9.33 -16.44
N ARG A 85 11.77 -9.95 -15.75
CA ARG A 85 11.90 -10.38 -14.35
C ARG A 85 12.23 -9.25 -13.37
N SER A 86 12.12 -8.00 -13.82
CA SER A 86 12.14 -6.84 -12.94
C SER A 86 10.79 -6.74 -12.22
N PHE A 87 10.80 -6.12 -11.05
CA PHE A 87 9.60 -5.90 -10.27
C PHE A 87 9.51 -4.46 -9.80
N THR A 88 8.32 -3.98 -9.64
CA THR A 88 8.03 -2.79 -8.87
C THR A 88 7.00 -3.14 -7.81
N PHE A 89 7.10 -2.54 -6.65
CA PHE A 89 6.13 -2.77 -5.61
C PHE A 89 5.64 -1.45 -5.00
N ILE A 90 4.38 -1.46 -4.63
CA ILE A 90 3.71 -0.35 -3.97
C ILE A 90 3.24 -0.86 -2.62
N THR A 91 3.69 -0.21 -1.56
CA THR A 91 3.20 -0.45 -0.20
C THR A 91 1.94 0.38 0.02
N LYS A 92 0.89 -0.25 0.52
CA LYS A 92 -0.35 0.42 0.90
C LYS A 92 -0.41 0.62 2.40
N THR A 93 -1.32 1.48 2.85
CA THR A 93 -1.58 1.65 4.27
C THR A 93 -2.06 0.35 4.91
N PRO A 94 -1.76 0.12 6.19
CA PRO A 94 -2.22 -1.07 6.90
C PRO A 94 -3.72 -1.27 6.75
N PRO A 95 -4.23 -2.53 6.72
CA PRO A 95 -5.65 -2.80 6.65
C PRO A 95 -6.41 -2.15 7.81
N ALA A 96 -7.60 -1.61 7.55
CA ALA A 96 -8.43 -0.99 8.58
C ALA A 96 -8.68 -1.93 9.77
N ALA A 97 -8.83 -3.22 9.49
CA ALA A 97 -8.98 -4.24 10.53
C ALA A 97 -7.77 -4.33 11.48
N VAL A 98 -6.56 -4.13 11.01
CA VAL A 98 -5.34 -4.15 11.83
C VAL A 98 -5.25 -2.88 12.69
N LEU A 99 -5.55 -1.73 12.08
CA LEU A 99 -5.56 -0.45 12.79
C LEU A 99 -6.63 -0.42 13.89
N LEU A 100 -7.83 -0.91 13.59
CA LEU A 100 -8.93 -1.03 14.57
C LEU A 100 -8.56 -1.96 15.72
N LYS A 101 -7.95 -3.12 15.45
CA LYS A 101 -7.47 -4.02 16.50
C LYS A 101 -6.43 -3.36 17.39
N LYS A 102 -5.53 -2.61 16.82
CA LYS A 102 -4.49 -1.87 17.55
C LYS A 102 -5.10 -0.77 18.41
N ALA A 103 -6.07 -0.02 17.88
CA ALA A 103 -6.77 1.03 18.60
C ALA A 103 -7.62 0.48 19.75
N ALA A 104 -8.29 -0.65 19.50
CA ALA A 104 -9.09 -1.34 20.51
C ALA A 104 -8.27 -2.19 21.50
N GLY A 105 -6.95 -2.37 21.26
CA GLY A 105 -6.09 -3.22 22.10
C GLY A 105 -6.40 -4.72 22.04
N VAL A 106 -7.05 -5.20 20.99
CA VAL A 106 -7.51 -6.58 20.85
C VAL A 106 -6.74 -7.33 19.77
N GLN A 107 -6.35 -8.56 20.04
CA GLN A 107 -5.63 -9.37 19.05
C GLN A 107 -6.52 -9.95 17.97
N LYS A 108 -7.77 -10.29 18.30
CA LYS A 108 -8.74 -10.90 17.37
C LYS A 108 -10.08 -10.17 17.44
N GLY A 109 -10.72 -10.04 16.28
CA GLY A 109 -12.12 -9.64 16.21
C GLY A 109 -13.06 -10.79 16.57
N SER A 110 -14.36 -10.48 16.67
CA SER A 110 -15.39 -11.47 16.98
C SER A 110 -15.57 -12.47 15.83
N GLY A 111 -15.75 -13.73 16.16
CA GLY A 111 -16.23 -14.74 15.21
C GLY A 111 -17.74 -14.63 14.93
N GLU A 112 -18.48 -14.02 15.85
CA GLU A 112 -19.92 -13.79 15.76
C GLU A 112 -20.25 -12.30 16.02
N PRO A 113 -19.92 -11.39 15.08
CA PRO A 113 -19.95 -9.95 15.33
C PRO A 113 -21.35 -9.39 15.62
N ASN A 114 -22.40 -10.07 15.19
CA ASN A 114 -23.77 -9.65 15.47
C ASN A 114 -24.19 -9.91 16.92
N THR A 115 -23.73 -11.03 17.48
CA THR A 115 -24.13 -11.51 18.80
C THR A 115 -23.11 -11.13 19.87
N LYS A 116 -21.82 -11.28 19.56
CA LYS A 116 -20.73 -11.06 20.53
C LYS A 116 -19.92 -9.82 20.16
N LYS A 117 -20.05 -8.78 20.97
CA LYS A 117 -19.19 -7.59 20.88
C LYS A 117 -17.90 -7.82 21.65
N VAL A 118 -16.76 -7.47 21.07
CA VAL A 118 -15.43 -7.76 21.65
C VAL A 118 -14.81 -6.52 22.26
N ALA A 119 -15.01 -5.37 21.65
CA ALA A 119 -14.44 -4.12 22.12
C ALA A 119 -15.24 -2.91 21.65
N THR A 120 -14.98 -1.79 22.30
CA THR A 120 -15.52 -0.48 21.92
C THR A 120 -14.41 0.37 21.34
N VAL A 121 -14.72 1.10 20.28
CA VAL A 121 -13.82 2.06 19.63
C VAL A 121 -14.50 3.42 19.61
N THR A 122 -13.78 4.47 19.98
CA THR A 122 -14.33 5.83 19.95
C THR A 122 -14.33 6.42 18.55
N LYS A 123 -15.24 7.35 18.28
CA LYS A 123 -15.26 8.10 17.00
C LYS A 123 -13.96 8.85 16.74
N ALA A 124 -13.27 9.32 17.77
CA ALA A 124 -11.98 9.96 17.62
C ALA A 124 -10.92 9.01 17.03
N GLN A 125 -10.85 7.78 17.51
CA GLN A 125 -9.96 6.74 16.99
C GLN A 125 -10.32 6.36 15.54
N VAL A 126 -11.62 6.25 15.25
CA VAL A 126 -12.11 5.98 13.88
C VAL A 126 -11.70 7.09 12.93
N LYS A 127 -11.78 8.35 13.38
CA LYS A 127 -11.37 9.52 12.60
C LYS A 127 -9.87 9.50 12.29
N GLU A 128 -9.03 9.24 13.29
CA GLU A 128 -7.57 9.13 13.11
C GLU A 128 -7.20 8.03 12.10
N ILE A 129 -7.86 6.87 12.18
CA ILE A 129 -7.67 5.79 11.22
C ILE A 129 -8.14 6.19 9.83
N ALA A 130 -9.26 6.91 9.72
CA ALA A 130 -9.80 7.39 8.46
C ALA A 130 -8.84 8.39 7.79
N GLU A 131 -8.30 9.35 8.54
CA GLU A 131 -7.32 10.32 8.04
C GLU A 131 -6.05 9.64 7.54
N THR A 132 -5.51 8.69 8.30
CA THR A 132 -4.33 7.92 7.89
C THR A 132 -4.58 7.14 6.60
N LYS A 133 -5.80 6.69 6.40
CA LYS A 133 -6.17 5.80 5.30
C LYS A 133 -6.77 6.52 4.10
N MET A 134 -7.01 7.83 4.18
CA MET A 134 -7.61 8.63 3.10
C MET A 134 -6.92 8.46 1.75
N GLN A 135 -5.60 8.33 1.74
CA GLN A 135 -4.81 8.16 0.51
C GLN A 135 -5.12 6.85 -0.24
N ASP A 136 -5.63 5.84 0.47
CA ASP A 136 -5.95 4.51 -0.11
C ASP A 136 -7.46 4.28 -0.25
N LEU A 137 -8.29 5.12 0.38
CA LEU A 137 -9.74 5.02 0.32
C LEU A 137 -10.31 5.84 -0.83
N ASN A 138 -11.35 5.32 -1.45
CA ASN A 138 -12.14 6.07 -2.43
C ASN A 138 -13.26 6.86 -1.70
N ALA A 139 -12.86 7.73 -0.79
CA ALA A 139 -13.78 8.60 -0.06
C ALA A 139 -13.55 10.05 -0.48
N ALA A 140 -14.63 10.81 -0.69
CA ALA A 140 -14.54 12.22 -1.01
C ALA A 140 -14.19 13.04 0.24
N ASP A 141 -14.76 12.67 1.38
CA ASP A 141 -14.64 13.37 2.65
C ASP A 141 -14.20 12.44 3.78
N VAL A 142 -13.65 13.03 4.85
CA VAL A 142 -13.28 12.30 6.06
C VAL A 142 -14.49 11.59 6.68
N GLU A 143 -15.67 12.18 6.64
CA GLU A 143 -16.89 11.56 7.15
C GLU A 143 -17.26 10.29 6.36
N ALA A 144 -17.14 10.33 5.04
CA ALA A 144 -17.35 9.15 4.21
C ALA A 144 -16.34 8.04 4.53
N ALA A 145 -15.07 8.41 4.74
CA ALA A 145 -14.03 7.49 5.19
C ALA A 145 -14.35 6.89 6.58
N MET A 146 -14.80 7.71 7.52
CA MET A 146 -15.22 7.23 8.84
C MET A 146 -16.34 6.20 8.76
N ARG A 147 -17.36 6.44 7.94
CA ARG A 147 -18.47 5.48 7.73
C ARG A 147 -17.97 4.14 7.19
N MET A 148 -16.98 4.15 6.29
CA MET A 148 -16.37 2.91 5.80
C MET A 148 -15.62 2.16 6.91
N ILE A 149 -14.89 2.88 7.75
CA ILE A 149 -14.17 2.29 8.88
C ILE A 149 -15.14 1.78 9.95
N GLU A 150 -16.20 2.52 10.26
CA GLU A 150 -17.27 2.11 11.17
C GLU A 150 -17.95 0.81 10.69
N GLY A 151 -18.23 0.71 9.39
CA GLY A 151 -18.76 -0.52 8.80
C GLY A 151 -17.82 -1.71 9.01
N THR A 152 -16.51 -1.49 8.84
CA THR A 152 -15.49 -2.50 9.10
C THR A 152 -15.43 -2.87 10.60
N ALA A 153 -15.47 -1.88 11.49
CA ALA A 153 -15.49 -2.09 12.94
C ALA A 153 -16.71 -2.92 13.35
N ARG A 154 -17.89 -2.58 12.85
CA ARG A 154 -19.11 -3.30 13.09
C ARG A 154 -19.04 -4.75 12.62
N SER A 155 -18.45 -5.01 11.44
CA SER A 155 -18.25 -6.36 10.90
C SER A 155 -17.26 -7.19 11.73
N MET A 156 -16.42 -6.55 12.54
CA MET A 156 -15.48 -7.21 13.45
C MET A 156 -16.03 -7.38 14.87
N GLY A 157 -17.26 -6.93 15.15
CA GLY A 157 -17.88 -6.97 16.45
C GLY A 157 -17.42 -5.87 17.40
N PHE A 158 -16.95 -4.74 16.86
CA PHE A 158 -16.65 -3.55 17.64
C PHE A 158 -17.87 -2.64 17.70
N VAL A 159 -18.07 -2.00 18.84
CA VAL A 159 -19.06 -0.95 19.03
C VAL A 159 -18.35 0.38 18.84
N VAL A 160 -18.96 1.27 18.09
CA VAL A 160 -18.45 2.64 17.92
C VAL A 160 -19.27 3.53 18.85
N GLU A 161 -18.58 4.16 19.78
CA GLU A 161 -19.16 5.12 20.73
C GLU A 161 -18.69 6.53 20.43
N ASP A 162 -19.51 7.50 20.84
CA ASP A 162 -19.24 8.93 20.63
C ASP A 162 -18.08 9.44 21.48
#